data_647d242b89d09755b955b8c03f0c6d82
#
_entry.id   647d242b89d09755b955b8c03f0c6d82
#
_cell.length_a   1.000
_cell.length_b   1.000
_cell.length_c   1.000
_cell.angle_alpha   90.00
_cell.angle_beta   90.00
_cell.angle_gamma   90.00
#
_symmetry.space_group_name_H-M   'P 1'
#
loop_
_entity.id
_entity.type
_entity.pdbx_description
1 polymer ?
#
loop_
_entity_poly.entity_id
_entity_poly.type
_entity_poly.pdbx_seq_one_letter_code
_entity_poly.pdbx_strand_id
1 'polypeptide(L)'
;VQFIANSSEWNALKNSGVILDMPFFIDYEDKNWLDKHTTYESRTEAVRTGMDAVEQILGTQSGFYTSDSYAQNWFNGQQLINEGYNAWIARWSSSSPATNGYMMWQYSNVGQVNGISGNVDLNYCYKTYTFHPVNDYTGGYTMITVYDINNGKQVTGNITELTKQIVANEVGGGLGLTDAGERTELYKAQAVAAHSYLVYMLNRGMVPQVGLKAYSGYSGLSEAVEAVKNEMIVYNGAVINAVYTSCSGSYTNSAANMGWMSVPYLTSVESKYDSQMAGAAKYYPRTSTISIEDYYGSSGTLQSGMRSNIIKMVGQLQYSAYANNPELWITEIHTDAHGNIDYAVVCGVKVSGGTFYENCWGLYGANLTSWKYNGSNWTFVSNGNGHGVGMSQYGAAGYIAKESWNYKQILEHYYAGAKVV
;
A
#
# COMPACT_ATOMS: atom_id res chain seq x y z
N VAL A 1 16.66 6.85 12.84
CA VAL A 1 15.26 6.47 13.11
C VAL A 1 15.19 5.31 14.09
N GLN A 2 15.91 4.19 13.88
CA GLN A 2 15.88 3.04 14.81
C GLN A 2 16.30 3.41 16.24
N PHE A 3 17.25 4.34 16.41
CA PHE A 3 17.65 4.85 17.73
C PHE A 3 16.46 5.53 18.44
N ILE A 4 15.70 6.35 17.72
CA ILE A 4 14.51 7.01 18.25
C ILE A 4 13.44 5.98 18.61
N ALA A 5 13.18 5.01 17.74
CA ALA A 5 12.18 3.96 17.98
C ALA A 5 12.47 3.12 19.24
N ASN A 6 13.75 3.03 19.64
CA ASN A 6 14.19 2.31 20.84
C ASN A 6 14.29 3.23 22.07
N SER A 7 14.10 4.54 21.95
CA SER A 7 14.21 5.47 23.07
C SER A 7 13.09 5.31 24.08
N SER A 8 13.39 5.62 25.35
CA SER A 8 12.41 5.60 26.46
C SER A 8 11.31 6.64 26.22
N GLU A 9 11.68 7.79 25.66
CA GLU A 9 10.78 8.90 25.36
C GLU A 9 9.77 8.52 24.28
N TRP A 10 10.23 7.91 23.20
CA TRP A 10 9.35 7.42 22.13
C TRP A 10 8.40 6.32 22.62
N ASN A 11 8.91 5.38 23.41
CA ASN A 11 8.10 4.33 23.99
C ASN A 11 7.09 4.88 25.01
N ALA A 12 7.47 5.88 25.82
CA ALA A 12 6.54 6.55 26.72
C ALA A 12 5.43 7.27 25.95
N LEU A 13 5.76 7.98 24.87
CA LEU A 13 4.80 8.64 23.99
C LEU A 13 3.81 7.64 23.38
N LYS A 14 4.29 6.53 22.83
CA LYS A 14 3.44 5.45 22.28
C LYS A 14 2.53 4.85 23.33
N ASN A 15 3.05 4.59 24.53
CA ASN A 15 2.30 3.97 25.63
C ASN A 15 1.28 4.93 26.28
N SER A 16 1.45 6.24 26.10
CA SER A 16 0.50 7.25 26.61
C SER A 16 -0.79 7.35 25.80
N GLY A 17 -0.87 6.68 24.64
CA GLY A 17 -2.02 6.79 23.73
C GLY A 17 -2.08 8.12 22.96
N VAL A 18 -1.00 8.92 22.99
CA VAL A 18 -0.92 10.16 22.20
C VAL A 18 -0.79 9.81 20.72
N ILE A 19 -1.62 10.42 19.92
CA ILE A 19 -1.55 10.38 18.45
C ILE A 19 -0.75 11.60 18.00
N LEU A 20 0.23 11.37 17.10
CA LEU A 20 0.95 12.47 16.47
C LEU A 20 0.13 12.97 15.28
N ASP A 21 -0.53 14.10 15.46
CA ASP A 21 -1.33 14.74 14.40
C ASP A 21 -0.45 15.43 13.34
N MET A 22 0.81 15.71 13.69
CA MET A 22 1.79 16.28 12.78
C MET A 22 2.79 15.22 12.30
N PRO A 23 3.32 15.37 11.08
CA PRO A 23 4.41 14.54 10.60
C PRO A 23 5.64 14.61 11.52
N PHE A 24 6.38 13.52 11.58
CA PHE A 24 7.70 13.53 12.19
C PHE A 24 8.70 14.10 11.19
N PHE A 25 9.26 15.27 11.48
CA PHE A 25 10.23 15.92 10.60
C PHE A 25 11.65 15.51 10.94
N ILE A 26 12.42 15.13 9.91
CA ILE A 26 13.88 14.96 10.01
C ILE A 26 14.54 16.25 9.56
N ASP A 27 15.48 16.74 10.36
CA ASP A 27 16.30 17.92 10.04
C ASP A 27 17.44 17.52 9.09
N TYR A 28 17.44 18.11 7.90
CA TYR A 28 18.44 17.89 6.85
C TYR A 28 19.26 19.17 6.60
N GLU A 29 19.92 19.68 7.64
CA GLU A 29 20.81 20.85 7.59
C GLU A 29 22.25 20.53 7.98
N ASP A 30 22.55 19.30 8.45
CA ASP A 30 23.89 18.89 8.82
C ASP A 30 24.78 18.71 7.57
N LYS A 31 25.76 19.61 7.43
CA LYS A 31 26.72 19.57 6.34
C LYS A 31 27.53 18.25 6.30
N ASN A 32 27.87 17.67 7.45
CA ASN A 32 28.63 16.42 7.48
C ASN A 32 27.82 15.25 6.93
N TRP A 33 26.49 15.27 7.10
CA TRP A 33 25.61 14.29 6.49
C TRP A 33 25.54 14.50 4.97
N LEU A 34 25.37 15.76 4.52
CA LEU A 34 25.30 16.12 3.11
C LEU A 34 26.59 15.77 2.36
N ASP A 35 27.75 15.94 2.99
CA ASP A 35 29.06 15.65 2.39
C ASP A 35 29.30 14.13 2.18
N LYS A 36 28.58 13.25 2.89
CA LYS A 36 28.63 11.80 2.68
C LYS A 36 27.95 11.34 1.39
N HIS A 37 27.09 12.14 0.83
CA HIS A 37 26.36 11.87 -0.40
C HIS A 37 26.85 12.85 -1.49
N THR A 38 27.56 12.34 -2.48
CA THR A 38 28.38 13.17 -3.38
C THR A 38 27.61 13.84 -4.50
N THR A 39 26.40 13.38 -4.84
CA THR A 39 25.58 13.96 -5.90
C THR A 39 24.26 14.48 -5.38
N TYR A 40 23.65 15.39 -6.13
CA TYR A 40 22.33 15.92 -5.89
C TYR A 40 21.27 14.80 -5.80
N GLU A 41 21.33 13.85 -6.73
CA GLU A 41 20.42 12.69 -6.78
C GLU A 41 20.62 11.76 -5.58
N SER A 42 21.88 11.46 -5.19
CA SER A 42 22.13 10.59 -4.05
C SER A 42 21.69 11.22 -2.73
N ARG A 43 21.71 12.54 -2.61
CA ARG A 43 21.17 13.25 -1.45
C ARG A 43 19.65 13.20 -1.42
N THR A 44 19.00 13.40 -2.57
CA THR A 44 17.54 13.29 -2.70
C THR A 44 17.06 11.89 -2.29
N GLU A 45 17.75 10.85 -2.75
CA GLU A 45 17.45 9.46 -2.39
C GLU A 45 17.67 9.18 -0.90
N ALA A 46 18.71 9.73 -0.31
CA ALA A 46 18.99 9.56 1.12
C ALA A 46 17.93 10.27 2.00
N VAL A 47 17.43 11.45 1.59
CA VAL A 47 16.32 12.12 2.26
C VAL A 47 15.06 11.26 2.16
N ARG A 48 14.73 10.75 0.98
CA ARG A 48 13.59 9.84 0.75
C ARG A 48 13.68 8.62 1.66
N THR A 49 14.81 7.91 1.63
CA THR A 49 15.05 6.73 2.47
C THR A 49 14.88 7.02 3.96
N GLY A 50 15.32 8.20 4.43
CA GLY A 50 15.15 8.62 5.82
C GLY A 50 13.69 8.82 6.19
N MET A 51 12.90 9.45 5.33
CA MET A 51 11.46 9.64 5.54
C MET A 51 10.69 8.32 5.49
N ASP A 52 10.99 7.45 4.53
CA ASP A 52 10.42 6.11 4.46
C ASP A 52 10.71 5.29 5.73
N ALA A 53 11.93 5.41 6.26
CA ALA A 53 12.30 4.77 7.52
C ALA A 53 11.51 5.31 8.73
N VAL A 54 11.16 6.60 8.77
CA VAL A 54 10.26 7.15 9.80
C VAL A 54 8.90 6.47 9.71
N GLU A 55 8.32 6.41 8.53
CA GLU A 55 7.01 5.80 8.32
C GLU A 55 7.01 4.31 8.67
N GLN A 56 8.06 3.59 8.25
CA GLN A 56 8.24 2.18 8.54
C GLN A 56 8.42 1.86 10.03
N ILE A 57 9.32 2.59 10.69
CA ILE A 57 9.80 2.22 12.02
C ILE A 57 8.95 2.87 13.11
N LEU A 58 8.56 4.13 12.91
CA LEU A 58 7.79 4.88 13.90
C LEU A 58 6.27 4.79 13.66
N GLY A 59 5.83 4.39 12.45
CA GLY A 59 4.41 4.25 12.12
C GLY A 59 3.67 5.58 12.08
N THR A 60 4.35 6.69 11.75
CA THR A 60 3.78 8.03 11.66
C THR A 60 4.11 8.67 10.32
N GLN A 61 3.37 9.70 9.93
CA GLN A 61 3.70 10.49 8.75
C GLN A 61 5.08 11.10 8.89
N SER A 62 5.81 11.18 7.78
CA SER A 62 7.14 11.75 7.72
C SER A 62 7.17 13.08 6.98
N GLY A 63 8.22 13.82 7.21
CA GLY A 63 8.56 15.05 6.49
C GLY A 63 10.02 15.42 6.66
N PHE A 64 10.49 16.35 5.88
CA PHE A 64 11.81 16.93 6.02
C PHE A 64 11.73 18.39 6.42
N TYR A 65 12.59 18.78 7.36
CA TYR A 65 12.89 20.18 7.67
C TYR A 65 14.24 20.52 7.06
N THR A 66 14.32 21.68 6.39
CA THR A 66 15.55 22.20 5.81
C THR A 66 15.40 23.68 5.44
N SER A 67 16.51 24.35 5.14
CA SER A 67 16.45 25.68 4.54
C SER A 67 16.01 25.65 3.06
N ASP A 68 15.37 26.73 2.59
CA ASP A 68 14.97 26.90 1.19
C ASP A 68 16.15 26.73 0.22
N SER A 69 17.34 27.21 0.63
CA SER A 69 18.56 27.04 -0.15
C SER A 69 18.99 25.56 -0.28
N TYR A 70 18.89 24.78 0.78
CA TYR A 70 19.25 23.35 0.73
C TYR A 70 18.23 22.57 -0.08
N ALA A 71 16.93 22.84 0.08
CA ALA A 71 15.87 22.20 -0.69
C ALA A 71 16.00 22.39 -2.21
N GLN A 72 16.69 23.47 -2.65
CA GLN A 72 16.90 23.76 -4.07
C GLN A 72 18.25 23.30 -4.60
N ASN A 73 19.33 23.46 -3.80
CA ASN A 73 20.69 23.37 -4.32
C ASN A 73 21.43 22.12 -3.86
N TRP A 74 21.00 21.47 -2.78
CA TRP A 74 21.69 20.31 -2.22
C TRP A 74 20.98 19.00 -2.48
N PHE A 75 19.66 19.00 -2.50
CA PHE A 75 18.81 17.88 -2.91
C PHE A 75 17.52 18.41 -3.53
N ASN A 76 16.76 17.56 -4.21
CA ASN A 76 15.54 17.97 -4.91
C ASN A 76 14.33 17.97 -3.96
N GLY A 77 14.20 19.00 -3.13
CA GLY A 77 13.07 19.18 -2.22
C GLY A 77 11.73 19.27 -2.94
N GLN A 78 11.70 19.93 -4.11
CA GLN A 78 10.48 20.03 -4.91
C GLN A 78 10.00 18.68 -5.42
N GLN A 79 10.91 17.81 -5.83
CA GLN A 79 10.55 16.46 -6.24
C GLN A 79 9.94 15.66 -5.08
N LEU A 80 10.55 15.72 -3.90
CA LEU A 80 10.04 15.03 -2.71
C LEU A 80 8.65 15.51 -2.31
N ILE A 81 8.39 16.83 -2.41
CA ILE A 81 7.05 17.39 -2.18
C ILE A 81 6.05 16.86 -3.22
N ASN A 82 6.43 16.80 -4.49
CA ASN A 82 5.59 16.27 -5.57
C ASN A 82 5.32 14.75 -5.42
N GLU A 83 6.22 14.03 -4.77
CA GLU A 83 6.06 12.61 -4.39
C GLU A 83 5.15 12.42 -3.15
N GLY A 84 4.74 13.51 -2.50
CA GLY A 84 3.78 13.51 -1.38
C GLY A 84 4.39 13.64 0.01
N TYR A 85 5.71 13.82 0.13
CA TYR A 85 6.35 14.04 1.44
C TYR A 85 6.06 15.45 1.96
N ASN A 86 5.88 15.57 3.28
CA ASN A 86 5.69 16.85 3.93
C ASN A 86 7.01 17.62 4.01
N ALA A 87 6.94 18.94 3.80
CA ALA A 87 8.11 19.80 3.89
C ALA A 87 7.88 20.95 4.87
N TRP A 88 8.86 21.17 5.73
CA TRP A 88 8.96 22.34 6.59
C TRP A 88 10.20 23.13 6.17
N ILE A 89 9.97 24.26 5.50
CA ILE A 89 11.04 25.02 4.85
C ILE A 89 11.37 26.27 5.68
N ALA A 90 12.62 26.41 6.06
CA ALA A 90 13.13 27.60 6.72
C ALA A 90 13.60 28.63 5.69
N ARG A 91 13.05 29.82 5.77
CA ARG A 91 13.53 31.02 5.07
C ARG A 91 13.15 32.25 5.88
N TRP A 92 14.10 32.79 6.60
CA TRP A 92 13.92 33.96 7.46
C TRP A 92 13.87 35.23 6.62
N SER A 93 12.69 35.51 6.07
CA SER A 93 12.47 36.56 5.10
C SER A 93 11.00 36.96 5.11
N SER A 94 10.71 38.17 4.60
CA SER A 94 9.34 38.59 4.28
C SER A 94 8.79 37.95 2.99
N SER A 95 9.68 37.34 2.19
CA SER A 95 9.30 36.60 0.96
C SER A 95 9.24 35.11 1.22
N SER A 96 8.19 34.46 0.73
CA SER A 96 8.00 33.02 0.83
C SER A 96 9.17 32.21 0.21
N PRO A 97 9.38 30.94 0.63
CA PRO A 97 10.31 30.05 -0.03
C PRO A 97 10.05 29.91 -1.53
N ALA A 98 11.10 29.68 -2.31
CA ALA A 98 10.96 29.43 -3.74
C ALA A 98 10.49 27.99 -4.02
N THR A 99 10.78 27.04 -3.12
CA THR A 99 10.18 25.69 -3.12
C THR A 99 8.69 25.80 -2.90
N ASN A 100 7.85 25.14 -3.71
CA ASN A 100 6.39 25.26 -3.64
C ASN A 100 5.75 24.03 -3.01
N GLY A 101 4.55 24.18 -2.43
CA GLY A 101 3.78 23.06 -1.86
C GLY A 101 4.26 22.58 -0.50
N TYR A 102 5.13 23.32 0.15
CA TYR A 102 5.55 23.02 1.51
C TYR A 102 4.36 23.13 2.48
N MET A 103 4.42 22.33 3.53
CA MET A 103 3.42 22.30 4.58
C MET A 103 3.59 23.44 5.58
N MET A 104 4.84 23.73 5.93
CA MET A 104 5.19 24.77 6.91
C MET A 104 6.32 25.65 6.39
N TRP A 105 6.26 26.92 6.77
CA TRP A 105 7.31 27.90 6.51
C TRP A 105 7.76 28.54 7.82
N GLN A 106 9.02 28.29 8.21
CA GLN A 106 9.67 29.02 9.28
C GLN A 106 10.19 30.37 8.74
N TYR A 107 9.48 31.43 9.06
CA TYR A 107 9.77 32.76 8.50
C TYR A 107 10.65 33.62 9.39
N SER A 108 10.85 33.23 10.66
CA SER A 108 11.70 33.96 11.63
C SER A 108 12.24 33.01 12.69
N ASN A 109 13.45 33.32 13.18
CA ASN A 109 14.09 32.66 14.32
C ASN A 109 14.29 33.61 15.51
N VAL A 110 13.68 34.80 15.48
CA VAL A 110 13.80 35.87 16.50
C VAL A 110 12.43 36.30 17.01
N GLY A 111 11.45 35.42 16.98
CA GLY A 111 10.12 35.68 17.49
C GLY A 111 10.10 35.85 19.01
N GLN A 112 9.05 36.50 19.51
CA GLN A 112 8.79 36.66 20.93
C GLN A 112 7.40 36.15 21.27
N VAL A 113 7.29 35.34 22.32
CA VAL A 113 6.04 34.78 22.83
C VAL A 113 5.92 35.10 24.31
N ASN A 114 4.80 35.64 24.74
CA ASN A 114 4.56 35.96 26.14
C ASN A 114 4.68 34.71 27.02
N GLY A 115 5.52 34.81 28.05
CA GLY A 115 5.78 33.71 28.98
C GLY A 115 7.00 32.84 28.58
N ILE A 116 7.60 33.06 27.43
CA ILE A 116 8.84 32.37 27.01
C ILE A 116 9.99 33.38 27.02
N SER A 117 11.07 33.04 27.74
CA SER A 117 12.28 33.84 27.78
C SER A 117 13.18 33.49 26.59
N GLY A 118 13.60 34.49 25.82
CA GLY A 118 14.45 34.32 24.64
C GLY A 118 13.67 34.31 23.32
N ASN A 119 14.41 34.08 22.24
CA ASN A 119 13.83 34.02 20.90
C ASN A 119 13.17 32.66 20.65
N VAL A 120 12.11 32.68 19.86
CA VAL A 120 11.42 31.48 19.37
C VAL A 120 11.29 31.52 17.87
N ASP A 121 11.25 30.37 17.25
CA ASP A 121 10.97 30.22 15.82
C ASP A 121 9.49 30.49 15.54
N LEU A 122 9.22 31.31 14.53
CA LEU A 122 7.86 31.60 14.09
C LEU A 122 7.59 30.95 12.75
N ASN A 123 6.43 30.29 12.66
CA ASN A 123 6.06 29.49 11.52
C ASN A 123 4.65 29.81 11.01
N TYR A 124 4.47 29.76 9.70
CA TYR A 124 3.16 29.57 9.07
C TYR A 124 2.95 28.09 8.76
N CYS A 125 1.82 27.54 9.19
CA CYS A 125 1.37 26.20 8.79
C CYS A 125 0.21 26.35 7.80
N TYR A 126 0.35 25.79 6.62
CA TYR A 126 -0.63 25.89 5.54
C TYR A 126 -1.55 24.67 5.46
N LYS A 127 -1.27 23.65 6.25
CA LYS A 127 -2.12 22.46 6.37
C LYS A 127 -3.02 22.61 7.59
N THR A 128 -4.31 22.44 7.41
CA THR A 128 -5.24 22.40 8.53
C THR A 128 -5.13 21.03 9.19
N TYR A 129 -4.80 21.00 10.47
CA TYR A 129 -4.87 19.80 11.29
C TYR A 129 -6.22 19.79 11.99
N THR A 130 -6.95 18.70 11.82
CA THR A 130 -8.08 18.40 12.67
C THR A 130 -7.52 17.67 13.88
N PHE A 131 -7.61 18.27 15.08
CA PHE A 131 -7.29 17.55 16.31
C PHE A 131 -8.29 16.41 16.43
N HIS A 132 -7.79 15.18 16.33
CA HIS A 132 -8.61 14.00 16.55
C HIS A 132 -8.66 13.73 18.06
N PRO A 133 -9.83 13.49 18.65
CA PRO A 133 -9.89 13.00 20.02
C PRO A 133 -9.07 11.71 20.12
N VAL A 134 -8.42 11.51 21.25
CA VAL A 134 -7.65 10.30 21.55
C VAL A 134 -8.56 9.11 21.22
N ASN A 135 -8.13 8.29 20.23
CA ASN A 135 -8.85 7.16 19.65
C ASN A 135 -9.77 7.42 18.44
N ASP A 136 -9.77 8.61 17.82
CA ASP A 136 -10.41 8.76 16.50
C ASP A 136 -9.43 8.51 15.36
N TYR A 137 -9.38 7.28 14.92
CA TYR A 137 -8.53 6.86 13.78
C TYR A 137 -9.18 7.12 12.41
N THR A 138 -10.43 7.62 12.37
CA THR A 138 -11.16 7.83 11.10
C THR A 138 -10.60 8.98 10.27
N GLY A 139 -9.74 9.80 10.86
CA GLY A 139 -9.17 10.97 10.20
C GLY A 139 -10.17 12.12 9.98
N GLY A 140 -11.40 12.02 10.52
CA GLY A 140 -12.46 13.00 10.35
C GLY A 140 -12.96 13.16 8.92
N TYR A 141 -12.59 12.26 8.03
CA TYR A 141 -13.00 12.30 6.61
C TYR A 141 -14.49 11.99 6.47
N THR A 142 -15.25 12.94 5.95
CA THR A 142 -16.69 12.75 5.65
C THR A 142 -16.96 12.69 4.16
N MET A 143 -16.33 13.56 3.38
CA MET A 143 -16.40 13.62 1.92
C MET A 143 -15.00 13.40 1.36
N ILE A 144 -14.85 12.42 0.49
CA ILE A 144 -13.56 12.04 -0.11
C ILE A 144 -13.69 11.89 -1.62
N THR A 145 -12.54 11.94 -2.31
CA THR A 145 -12.43 11.61 -3.73
C THR A 145 -11.64 10.32 -3.89
N VAL A 146 -12.16 9.39 -4.67
CA VAL A 146 -11.50 8.14 -5.05
C VAL A 146 -11.41 8.05 -6.58
N TYR A 147 -10.47 7.27 -7.11
CA TYR A 147 -10.46 6.89 -8.52
C TYR A 147 -11.15 5.53 -8.68
N ASP A 148 -12.30 5.53 -9.37
CA ASP A 148 -13.06 4.31 -9.67
C ASP A 148 -12.41 3.58 -10.86
N ILE A 149 -11.73 2.48 -10.58
CA ILE A 149 -11.01 1.68 -11.58
C ILE A 149 -11.97 0.96 -12.55
N ASN A 150 -13.23 0.71 -12.16
CA ASN A 150 -14.22 0.07 -13.01
C ASN A 150 -14.68 0.99 -14.14
N ASN A 151 -14.72 2.30 -13.87
CA ASN A 151 -15.23 3.30 -14.81
C ASN A 151 -14.16 4.29 -15.30
N GLY A 152 -12.93 4.18 -14.81
CA GLY A 152 -11.78 5.00 -15.23
C GLY A 152 -11.93 6.49 -14.90
N LYS A 153 -12.60 6.85 -13.79
CA LYS A 153 -12.85 8.25 -13.41
C LYS A 153 -12.81 8.49 -11.91
N GLN A 154 -12.59 9.74 -11.53
CA GLN A 154 -12.73 10.16 -10.14
C GLN A 154 -14.21 10.28 -9.73
N VAL A 155 -14.48 9.87 -8.49
CA VAL A 155 -15.80 9.95 -7.85
C VAL A 155 -15.62 10.58 -6.48
N THR A 156 -16.41 11.62 -6.18
CA THR A 156 -16.44 12.27 -4.87
C THR A 156 -17.73 11.91 -4.16
N GLY A 157 -17.65 11.50 -2.90
CA GLY A 157 -18.81 11.09 -2.13
C GLY A 157 -18.53 10.96 -0.64
N ASN A 158 -19.58 10.68 0.15
CA ASN A 158 -19.44 10.36 1.55
C ASN A 158 -18.62 9.07 1.71
N ILE A 159 -17.66 9.05 2.65
CA ILE A 159 -16.72 7.92 2.82
C ILE A 159 -17.46 6.61 3.13
N THR A 160 -18.49 6.64 3.98
CA THR A 160 -19.29 5.45 4.32
C THR A 160 -20.05 4.93 3.10
N GLU A 161 -20.63 5.83 2.30
CA GLU A 161 -21.34 5.45 1.07
C GLU A 161 -20.39 4.87 0.02
N LEU A 162 -19.20 5.42 -0.12
CA LEU A 162 -18.16 4.85 -0.99
C LEU A 162 -17.67 3.51 -0.46
N THR A 163 -17.52 3.34 0.87
CA THR A 163 -17.18 2.06 1.48
C THR A 163 -18.24 0.98 1.17
N LYS A 164 -19.53 1.29 1.23
CA LYS A 164 -20.61 0.36 0.84
C LYS A 164 -20.45 -0.10 -0.62
N GLN A 165 -20.12 0.82 -1.51
CA GLN A 165 -19.89 0.52 -2.93
C GLN A 165 -18.63 -0.34 -3.15
N ILE A 166 -17.56 -0.11 -2.37
CA ILE A 166 -16.35 -0.95 -2.39
C ILE A 166 -16.68 -2.35 -1.89
N VAL A 167 -17.36 -2.50 -0.75
CA VAL A 167 -17.75 -3.80 -0.21
C VAL A 167 -18.62 -4.58 -1.19
N ALA A 168 -19.56 -3.89 -1.88
CA ALA A 168 -20.39 -4.51 -2.92
C ALA A 168 -19.59 -4.98 -4.13
N ASN A 169 -18.55 -4.22 -4.52
CA ASN A 169 -17.65 -4.61 -5.62
C ASN A 169 -16.81 -5.84 -5.25
N GLU A 170 -16.28 -5.86 -4.05
CA GLU A 170 -15.30 -6.85 -3.59
C GLU A 170 -15.94 -8.17 -3.16
N VAL A 171 -16.93 -8.11 -2.29
CA VAL A 171 -17.50 -9.29 -1.62
C VAL A 171 -19.03 -9.34 -1.63
N GLY A 172 -19.71 -8.49 -2.39
CA GLY A 172 -21.17 -8.35 -2.37
C GLY A 172 -21.92 -9.68 -2.60
N GLY A 173 -21.38 -10.59 -3.43
CA GLY A 173 -21.92 -11.92 -3.66
C GLY A 173 -21.75 -12.91 -2.50
N GLY A 174 -21.14 -12.52 -1.37
CA GLY A 174 -20.95 -13.36 -0.19
C GLY A 174 -19.92 -14.49 -0.33
N LEU A 175 -19.23 -14.60 -1.47
CA LEU A 175 -18.13 -15.54 -1.75
C LEU A 175 -18.42 -17.01 -1.40
N GLY A 176 -19.68 -17.42 -1.54
CA GLY A 176 -20.15 -18.79 -1.26
C GLY A 176 -20.77 -18.96 0.14
N LEU A 177 -20.80 -17.92 0.97
CA LEU A 177 -21.55 -17.91 2.23
C LEU A 177 -23.05 -17.80 1.96
N THR A 178 -23.85 -18.68 2.54
CA THR A 178 -25.30 -18.72 2.37
C THR A 178 -26.05 -18.17 3.58
N ASP A 179 -25.46 -18.26 4.77
CA ASP A 179 -26.03 -17.72 6.00
C ASP A 179 -25.91 -16.18 6.03
N ALA A 180 -26.93 -15.49 6.53
CA ALA A 180 -26.96 -14.04 6.59
C ALA A 180 -26.00 -13.46 7.64
N GLY A 181 -25.83 -14.15 8.78
CA GLY A 181 -24.89 -13.76 9.82
C GLY A 181 -23.44 -13.90 9.35
N GLU A 182 -23.11 -14.99 8.65
CA GLU A 182 -21.82 -15.22 8.04
C GLU A 182 -21.48 -14.12 7.02
N ARG A 183 -22.42 -13.78 6.14
CA ARG A 183 -22.24 -12.67 5.18
C ARG A 183 -22.04 -11.34 5.88
N THR A 184 -22.73 -11.09 7.00
CA THR A 184 -22.57 -9.87 7.79
C THR A 184 -21.12 -9.74 8.31
N GLU A 185 -20.53 -10.81 8.82
CA GLU A 185 -19.15 -10.78 9.28
C GLU A 185 -18.15 -10.55 8.12
N LEU A 186 -18.38 -11.14 6.96
CA LEU A 186 -17.57 -10.88 5.76
C LEU A 186 -17.67 -9.41 5.31
N TYR A 187 -18.87 -8.84 5.28
CA TYR A 187 -19.08 -7.45 4.91
C TYR A 187 -18.41 -6.48 5.89
N LYS A 188 -18.48 -6.77 7.20
CA LYS A 188 -17.78 -5.99 8.23
C LYS A 188 -16.25 -6.08 8.04
N ALA A 189 -15.70 -7.28 7.84
CA ALA A 189 -14.26 -7.45 7.61
C ALA A 189 -13.79 -6.63 6.40
N GLN A 190 -14.49 -6.73 5.28
CA GLN A 190 -14.17 -5.96 4.08
C GLN A 190 -14.37 -4.46 4.28
N ALA A 191 -15.39 -4.03 5.03
CA ALA A 191 -15.67 -2.62 5.29
C ALA A 191 -14.56 -1.97 6.11
N VAL A 192 -14.13 -2.60 7.21
CA VAL A 192 -13.06 -2.07 8.07
C VAL A 192 -11.72 -2.06 7.30
N ALA A 193 -11.42 -3.10 6.52
CA ALA A 193 -10.22 -3.11 5.68
C ALA A 193 -10.25 -2.00 4.61
N ALA A 194 -11.36 -1.86 3.88
CA ALA A 194 -11.50 -0.83 2.86
C ALA A 194 -11.44 0.59 3.47
N HIS A 195 -12.12 0.82 4.59
CA HIS A 195 -12.09 2.12 5.27
C HIS A 195 -10.68 2.46 5.76
N SER A 196 -9.97 1.50 6.36
CA SER A 196 -8.58 1.68 6.79
C SER A 196 -7.66 2.00 5.60
N TYR A 197 -7.81 1.32 4.46
CA TYR A 197 -7.08 1.62 3.24
C TYR A 197 -7.37 3.05 2.73
N LEU A 198 -8.65 3.46 2.69
CA LEU A 198 -9.03 4.82 2.28
C LEU A 198 -8.35 5.87 3.15
N VAL A 199 -8.48 5.74 4.48
CA VAL A 199 -7.88 6.69 5.43
C VAL A 199 -6.36 6.69 5.35
N TYR A 200 -5.72 5.52 5.21
CA TYR A 200 -4.28 5.41 5.01
C TYR A 200 -3.79 6.19 3.78
N MET A 201 -4.48 6.06 2.64
CA MET A 201 -4.14 6.77 1.40
C MET A 201 -4.37 8.28 1.53
N LEU A 202 -5.51 8.68 2.11
CA LEU A 202 -5.85 10.10 2.31
C LEU A 202 -4.89 10.80 3.25
N ASN A 203 -4.44 10.14 4.33
CA ASN A 203 -3.43 10.66 5.24
C ASN A 203 -2.09 10.94 4.55
N ARG A 204 -1.85 10.32 3.39
CA ARG A 204 -0.67 10.54 2.53
C ARG A 204 -0.92 11.52 1.38
N GLY A 205 -2.10 12.14 1.32
CA GLY A 205 -2.48 13.04 0.24
C GLY A 205 -2.71 12.32 -1.10
N MET A 206 -2.85 10.99 -1.08
CA MET A 206 -3.07 10.18 -2.28
C MET A 206 -4.56 10.00 -2.56
N VAL A 207 -4.90 9.87 -3.84
CA VAL A 207 -6.27 9.51 -4.26
C VAL A 207 -6.38 7.98 -4.27
N PRO A 208 -7.22 7.39 -3.37
CA PRO A 208 -7.38 5.94 -3.33
C PRO A 208 -7.93 5.41 -4.66
N GLN A 209 -7.40 4.27 -5.14
CA GLN A 209 -7.89 3.57 -6.33
C GLN A 209 -8.72 2.36 -5.90
N VAL A 210 -9.99 2.33 -6.26
CA VAL A 210 -10.95 1.32 -5.79
C VAL A 210 -11.98 0.99 -6.88
N GLY A 211 -12.52 -0.23 -6.87
CA GLY A 211 -13.69 -0.57 -7.68
C GLY A 211 -14.98 -0.17 -6.95
N LEU A 212 -15.88 0.49 -7.65
CA LEU A 212 -17.20 0.87 -7.12
C LEU A 212 -18.31 0.10 -7.80
N LYS A 213 -19.29 -0.36 -7.00
CA LYS A 213 -20.49 -1.05 -7.49
C LYS A 213 -21.70 -0.69 -6.64
N ALA A 214 -22.88 -0.57 -7.25
CA ALA A 214 -24.12 -0.35 -6.49
C ALA A 214 -24.37 -1.48 -5.49
N TYR A 215 -24.70 -1.12 -4.24
CA TYR A 215 -24.86 -2.07 -3.13
C TYR A 215 -26.31 -2.45 -2.82
N SER A 216 -27.30 -1.78 -3.43
CA SER A 216 -28.74 -1.97 -3.14
C SER A 216 -29.25 -3.40 -3.37
N GLY A 217 -28.55 -4.21 -4.16
CA GLY A 217 -28.89 -5.61 -4.41
C GLY A 217 -28.36 -6.62 -3.37
N TYR A 218 -27.63 -6.17 -2.34
CA TYR A 218 -26.97 -7.04 -1.36
C TYR A 218 -27.57 -6.84 0.04
N SER A 219 -28.47 -7.76 0.44
CA SER A 219 -29.15 -7.70 1.73
C SER A 219 -28.16 -7.74 2.91
N GLY A 220 -28.34 -6.86 3.91
CA GLY A 220 -27.51 -6.75 5.10
C GLY A 220 -26.18 -6.02 4.92
N LEU A 221 -25.80 -5.67 3.66
CA LEU A 221 -24.50 -5.03 3.41
C LEU A 221 -24.45 -3.61 3.98
N SER A 222 -25.48 -2.80 3.74
CA SER A 222 -25.52 -1.42 4.22
C SER A 222 -25.48 -1.36 5.74
N GLU A 223 -26.23 -2.20 6.40
CA GLU A 223 -26.29 -2.32 7.87
C GLU A 223 -24.95 -2.78 8.46
N ALA A 224 -24.29 -3.74 7.81
CA ALA A 224 -22.99 -4.24 8.24
C ALA A 224 -21.92 -3.14 8.18
N VAL A 225 -21.88 -2.35 7.09
CA VAL A 225 -20.94 -1.23 6.92
C VAL A 225 -21.23 -0.13 7.94
N GLU A 226 -22.51 0.25 8.13
CA GLU A 226 -22.89 1.26 9.13
C GLU A 226 -22.49 0.86 10.57
N ALA A 227 -22.56 -0.44 10.89
CA ALA A 227 -22.22 -0.94 12.22
C ALA A 227 -20.73 -0.77 12.56
N VAL A 228 -19.85 -0.70 11.57
CA VAL A 228 -18.37 -0.64 11.74
C VAL A 228 -17.74 0.60 11.11
N LYS A 229 -18.53 1.60 10.72
CA LYS A 229 -18.07 2.78 9.97
C LYS A 229 -17.02 3.63 10.67
N ASN A 230 -16.89 3.50 11.99
CA ASN A 230 -15.90 4.23 12.79
C ASN A 230 -14.72 3.33 13.21
N GLU A 231 -14.73 2.05 12.81
CA GLU A 231 -13.65 1.13 13.16
C GLU A 231 -12.54 1.16 12.13
N MET A 232 -11.28 1.05 12.61
CA MET A 232 -10.05 1.05 11.83
C MET A 232 -9.14 -0.07 12.24
N ILE A 233 -8.27 -0.50 11.32
CA ILE A 233 -7.17 -1.39 11.63
C ILE A 233 -5.94 -0.55 11.89
N VAL A 234 -5.37 -0.68 13.08
CA VAL A 234 -4.20 0.08 13.51
C VAL A 234 -3.04 -0.83 13.90
N TYR A 235 -1.83 -0.38 13.61
CA TYR A 235 -0.60 -0.99 14.05
C TYR A 235 0.28 0.10 14.67
N ASN A 236 0.72 -0.11 15.91
CA ASN A 236 1.51 0.89 16.67
C ASN A 236 0.89 2.29 16.69
N GLY A 237 -0.44 2.38 16.82
CA GLY A 237 -1.15 3.65 16.91
C GLY A 237 -1.42 4.36 15.58
N ALA A 238 -1.09 3.78 14.45
CA ALA A 238 -1.34 4.34 13.12
C ALA A 238 -2.26 3.43 12.29
N VAL A 239 -3.13 4.04 11.47
CA VAL A 239 -3.96 3.31 10.52
C VAL A 239 -3.06 2.66 9.47
N ILE A 240 -3.30 1.37 9.20
CA ILE A 240 -2.46 0.59 8.30
C ILE A 240 -2.91 0.67 6.83
N ASN A 241 -1.99 0.35 5.93
CA ASN A 241 -2.33 0.03 4.54
C ASN A 241 -3.00 -1.34 4.47
N ALA A 242 -4.31 -1.37 4.69
CA ALA A 242 -5.09 -2.60 4.78
C ALA A 242 -5.45 -3.13 3.39
N VAL A 243 -4.44 -3.49 2.58
CA VAL A 243 -4.64 -4.11 1.27
C VAL A 243 -5.27 -5.50 1.41
N TYR A 244 -6.02 -5.91 0.39
CA TYR A 244 -6.70 -7.21 0.34
C TYR A 244 -6.60 -7.82 -1.06
N THR A 245 -6.84 -9.10 -1.17
CA THR A 245 -6.75 -9.88 -2.40
C THR A 245 -7.94 -10.82 -2.54
N SER A 246 -8.31 -11.19 -3.75
CA SER A 246 -9.41 -12.13 -3.98
C SER A 246 -9.17 -13.45 -3.26
N CYS A 247 -8.08 -14.14 -3.59
CA CYS A 247 -7.65 -15.32 -2.87
C CYS A 247 -6.13 -15.51 -3.00
N SER A 248 -5.52 -16.08 -1.97
CA SER A 248 -4.08 -16.37 -1.89
C SER A 248 -3.80 -17.85 -2.21
N GLY A 249 -2.60 -18.31 -1.98
CA GLY A 249 -2.30 -19.74 -1.84
C GLY A 249 -2.80 -20.26 -0.49
N SER A 250 -2.17 -21.30 0.06
CA SER A 250 -2.45 -21.73 1.45
C SER A 250 -1.93 -20.73 2.50
N TYR A 251 -1.11 -19.79 2.07
CA TYR A 251 -0.57 -18.66 2.82
C TYR A 251 -0.67 -17.41 1.99
N THR A 252 -0.89 -16.27 2.65
CA THR A 252 -0.83 -14.97 1.98
C THR A 252 0.61 -14.67 1.56
N ASN A 253 0.75 -13.76 0.61
CA ASN A 253 2.05 -13.22 0.22
C ASN A 253 2.49 -12.11 1.18
N SER A 254 3.77 -11.78 1.19
CA SER A 254 4.28 -10.63 1.94
C SER A 254 4.44 -9.39 1.06
N ALA A 255 4.36 -8.20 1.66
CA ALA A 255 4.70 -6.97 0.98
C ALA A 255 6.17 -6.97 0.49
N ALA A 256 7.07 -7.61 1.24
CA ALA A 256 8.49 -7.72 0.85
C ALA A 256 8.68 -8.51 -0.45
N ASN A 257 8.03 -9.67 -0.61
CA ASN A 257 8.09 -10.46 -1.86
C ASN A 257 7.57 -9.64 -3.05
N MET A 258 6.55 -8.81 -2.84
CA MET A 258 6.02 -7.92 -3.88
C MET A 258 6.97 -6.75 -4.20
N GLY A 259 8.05 -6.57 -3.45
CA GLY A 259 8.91 -5.40 -3.59
C GLY A 259 8.25 -4.10 -3.13
N TRP A 260 7.14 -4.21 -2.38
CA TRP A 260 6.50 -3.08 -1.71
C TRP A 260 7.25 -2.78 -0.42
N MET A 261 6.94 -1.63 0.18
CA MET A 261 7.47 -1.30 1.50
C MET A 261 7.19 -2.45 2.48
N SER A 262 8.26 -3.03 3.03
CA SER A 262 8.14 -4.10 4.00
C SER A 262 7.62 -3.55 5.33
N VAL A 263 6.43 -3.96 5.72
CA VAL A 263 5.79 -3.57 6.97
C VAL A 263 5.43 -4.81 7.79
N PRO A 264 5.54 -4.76 9.14
CA PRO A 264 5.36 -5.95 9.97
C PRO A 264 3.97 -6.59 9.87
N TYR A 265 2.95 -5.80 9.55
CA TYR A 265 1.56 -6.27 9.46
C TYR A 265 1.16 -6.83 8.08
N LEU A 266 2.03 -6.77 7.06
CA LEU A 266 1.82 -7.38 5.73
C LEU A 266 2.83 -8.50 5.47
N THR A 267 2.93 -9.42 6.41
CA THR A 267 3.71 -10.65 6.32
C THR A 267 2.86 -11.80 5.79
N SER A 268 3.50 -12.90 5.40
CA SER A 268 2.80 -14.12 5.04
C SER A 268 2.14 -14.75 6.27
N VAL A 269 0.83 -15.00 6.19
CA VAL A 269 0.04 -15.69 7.21
C VAL A 269 -0.76 -16.83 6.59
N GLU A 270 -1.13 -17.82 7.39
CA GLU A 270 -1.92 -18.97 6.92
C GLU A 270 -3.28 -18.52 6.36
N SER A 271 -3.69 -19.11 5.23
CA SER A 271 -5.01 -18.87 4.60
C SER A 271 -5.55 -20.20 4.07
N LYS A 272 -5.77 -21.14 4.98
CA LYS A 272 -5.97 -22.58 4.71
C LYS A 272 -7.31 -22.92 4.03
N TYR A 273 -8.26 -21.99 4.00
CA TYR A 273 -9.61 -22.28 3.52
C TYR A 273 -9.94 -21.68 2.15
N ASP A 274 -9.06 -20.90 1.56
CA ASP A 274 -9.29 -20.25 0.26
C ASP A 274 -9.83 -21.24 -0.80
N SER A 275 -9.10 -22.34 -1.01
CA SER A 275 -9.44 -23.33 -2.04
C SER A 275 -10.71 -24.13 -1.75
N GLN A 276 -11.20 -24.10 -0.51
CA GLN A 276 -12.38 -24.84 -0.07
C GLN A 276 -13.68 -24.11 -0.30
N MET A 277 -13.62 -22.80 -0.64
CA MET A 277 -14.79 -22.02 -0.95
C MET A 277 -15.20 -22.25 -2.41
N ALA A 278 -16.48 -22.55 -2.62
CA ALA A 278 -17.01 -22.97 -3.92
C ALA A 278 -16.65 -22.02 -5.08
N GLY A 279 -16.70 -20.71 -4.84
CA GLY A 279 -16.34 -19.69 -5.84
C GLY A 279 -14.85 -19.60 -6.16
N ALA A 280 -13.99 -20.12 -5.28
CA ALA A 280 -12.54 -20.08 -5.44
C ALA A 280 -11.96 -21.31 -6.14
N ALA A 281 -12.68 -22.41 -6.23
CA ALA A 281 -12.17 -23.69 -6.78
C ALA A 281 -11.51 -23.55 -8.17
N LYS A 282 -12.00 -22.64 -9.00
CA LYS A 282 -11.46 -22.35 -10.34
C LYS A 282 -10.05 -21.72 -10.34
N TYR A 283 -9.55 -21.34 -9.18
CA TYR A 283 -8.23 -20.72 -9.00
C TYR A 283 -7.18 -21.67 -8.39
N TYR A 284 -7.53 -22.99 -8.19
CA TYR A 284 -6.66 -23.94 -7.49
C TYR A 284 -6.62 -25.34 -8.14
N PRO A 285 -5.63 -25.64 -8.97
CA PRO A 285 -4.67 -24.73 -9.61
C PRO A 285 -5.25 -24.07 -10.86
N ARG A 286 -4.64 -22.97 -11.27
CA ARG A 286 -4.95 -22.31 -12.54
C ARG A 286 -3.74 -22.32 -13.46
N THR A 287 -3.93 -22.79 -14.70
CA THR A 287 -2.89 -22.80 -15.73
C THR A 287 -3.05 -21.56 -16.63
N SER A 288 -1.97 -20.83 -16.80
CA SER A 288 -1.85 -19.73 -17.74
C SER A 288 -0.88 -20.11 -18.85
N THR A 289 -1.27 -19.94 -20.10
CA THR A 289 -0.37 -20.12 -21.27
C THR A 289 -0.26 -18.82 -22.00
N ILE A 290 0.96 -18.28 -22.10
CA ILE A 290 1.26 -16.98 -22.67
C ILE A 290 2.14 -17.20 -23.89
N SER A 291 1.67 -16.75 -25.07
CA SER A 291 2.47 -16.83 -26.31
C SER A 291 3.69 -15.93 -26.23
N ILE A 292 4.71 -16.18 -27.06
CA ILE A 292 5.87 -15.30 -27.17
C ILE A 292 5.45 -13.90 -27.60
N GLU A 293 4.63 -13.81 -28.65
CA GLU A 293 4.17 -12.56 -29.24
C GLU A 293 2.79 -12.15 -28.73
N ASP A 294 2.51 -10.84 -28.82
CA ASP A 294 1.17 -10.30 -28.60
C ASP A 294 0.16 -10.98 -29.56
N TYR A 295 -1.04 -11.21 -29.10
CA TYR A 295 -2.07 -11.90 -29.85
C TYR A 295 -3.45 -11.31 -29.59
N TYR A 296 -4.36 -11.49 -30.52
CA TYR A 296 -5.77 -11.13 -30.33
C TYR A 296 -6.52 -12.26 -29.64
N GLY A 297 -7.09 -11.98 -28.48
CA GLY A 297 -7.95 -12.92 -27.76
C GLY A 297 -9.32 -13.12 -28.48
N SER A 298 -10.12 -14.05 -28.01
CA SER A 298 -11.44 -14.38 -28.56
C SER A 298 -12.42 -13.19 -28.59
N SER A 299 -12.20 -12.20 -27.72
CA SER A 299 -12.96 -10.92 -27.69
C SER A 299 -12.51 -9.90 -28.73
N GLY A 300 -11.50 -10.22 -29.57
CA GLY A 300 -10.89 -9.26 -30.48
C GLY A 300 -9.97 -8.22 -29.79
N THR A 301 -9.72 -8.35 -28.49
CA THR A 301 -8.83 -7.45 -27.76
C THR A 301 -7.38 -7.96 -27.84
N LEU A 302 -6.44 -7.04 -28.10
CA LEU A 302 -5.01 -7.36 -28.12
C LEU A 302 -4.55 -7.74 -26.71
N GLN A 303 -3.92 -8.90 -26.58
CA GLN A 303 -3.35 -9.43 -25.36
C GLN A 303 -1.83 -9.34 -25.43
N SER A 304 -1.20 -8.92 -24.36
CA SER A 304 0.28 -8.89 -24.29
C SER A 304 0.84 -10.32 -24.28
N GLY A 305 1.74 -10.59 -25.20
CA GLY A 305 2.59 -11.78 -25.18
C GLY A 305 3.76 -11.64 -24.21
N MET A 306 4.56 -12.70 -24.11
CA MET A 306 5.67 -12.72 -23.15
C MET A 306 6.76 -11.71 -23.50
N ARG A 307 6.98 -11.41 -24.80
CA ARG A 307 7.89 -10.34 -25.22
C ARG A 307 7.53 -9.00 -24.58
N SER A 308 6.29 -8.58 -24.73
CA SER A 308 5.81 -7.32 -24.16
C SER A 308 5.88 -7.31 -22.65
N ASN A 309 5.59 -8.43 -21.99
CA ASN A 309 5.72 -8.59 -20.55
C ASN A 309 7.18 -8.44 -20.08
N ILE A 310 8.13 -9.10 -20.75
CA ILE A 310 9.57 -9.00 -20.44
C ILE A 310 10.07 -7.55 -20.60
N ILE A 311 9.68 -6.88 -21.69
CA ILE A 311 10.08 -5.48 -21.94
C ILE A 311 9.57 -4.57 -20.80
N LYS A 312 8.37 -4.79 -20.30
CA LYS A 312 7.83 -4.04 -19.13
C LYS A 312 8.64 -4.28 -17.86
N MET A 313 9.15 -5.50 -17.65
CA MET A 313 9.92 -5.86 -16.47
C MET A 313 11.34 -5.29 -16.46
N VAL A 314 12.05 -5.34 -17.59
CA VAL A 314 13.49 -5.05 -17.66
C VAL A 314 13.87 -3.95 -18.66
N GLY A 315 12.91 -3.43 -19.41
CA GLY A 315 13.13 -2.41 -20.43
C GLY A 315 13.62 -2.97 -21.79
N GLN A 316 13.41 -2.19 -22.85
CA GLN A 316 13.71 -2.57 -24.23
C GLN A 316 15.20 -2.88 -24.45
N LEU A 317 16.09 -2.09 -23.85
CA LEU A 317 17.54 -2.25 -24.04
C LEU A 317 18.02 -3.61 -23.49
N GLN A 318 17.62 -3.95 -22.27
CA GLN A 318 17.98 -5.22 -21.65
C GLN A 318 17.39 -6.40 -22.42
N TYR A 319 16.10 -6.31 -22.79
CA TYR A 319 15.45 -7.32 -23.61
C TYR A 319 16.20 -7.57 -24.93
N SER A 320 16.70 -6.52 -25.61
CA SER A 320 17.34 -6.64 -26.92
C SER A 320 18.55 -7.57 -26.92
N ALA A 321 19.26 -7.68 -25.80
CA ALA A 321 20.39 -8.61 -25.66
C ALA A 321 19.94 -10.10 -25.63
N TYR A 322 18.67 -10.37 -25.36
CA TYR A 322 18.09 -11.71 -25.21
C TYR A 322 17.02 -12.02 -26.28
N ALA A 323 16.74 -11.09 -27.20
CA ALA A 323 15.59 -11.15 -28.10
C ALA A 323 15.50 -12.46 -28.91
N ASN A 324 16.65 -13.00 -29.33
CA ASN A 324 16.73 -14.20 -30.15
C ASN A 324 16.76 -15.52 -29.38
N ASN A 325 16.77 -15.47 -28.04
CA ASN A 325 16.87 -16.64 -27.17
C ASN A 325 15.73 -16.63 -26.14
N PRO A 326 14.48 -16.89 -26.54
CA PRO A 326 13.33 -16.82 -25.63
C PRO A 326 13.45 -17.75 -24.42
N GLU A 327 14.17 -18.86 -24.54
CA GLU A 327 14.45 -19.80 -23.46
C GLU A 327 15.28 -19.19 -22.32
N LEU A 328 15.99 -18.08 -22.58
CA LEU A 328 16.78 -17.34 -21.61
C LEU A 328 16.05 -16.11 -21.05
N TRP A 329 14.81 -15.83 -21.46
CA TRP A 329 14.06 -14.68 -20.97
C TRP A 329 13.74 -14.81 -19.48
N ILE A 330 13.42 -16.02 -19.02
CA ILE A 330 13.24 -16.32 -17.59
C ILE A 330 14.12 -17.52 -17.30
N THR A 331 15.12 -17.34 -16.46
CA THR A 331 16.06 -18.41 -16.09
C THR A 331 15.82 -18.94 -14.67
N GLU A 332 15.15 -18.16 -13.85
CA GLU A 332 14.82 -18.52 -12.47
C GLU A 332 13.53 -17.81 -12.04
N ILE A 333 12.68 -18.48 -11.31
CA ILE A 333 11.62 -17.91 -10.48
C ILE A 333 11.77 -18.55 -9.11
N HIS A 334 12.17 -17.75 -8.14
CA HIS A 334 12.30 -18.16 -6.75
C HIS A 334 10.98 -17.89 -6.03
N THR A 335 10.55 -18.88 -5.24
CA THR A 335 9.38 -18.76 -4.38
C THR A 335 9.80 -18.94 -2.92
N ASP A 336 9.06 -18.30 -2.02
CA ASP A 336 9.21 -18.54 -0.60
C ASP A 336 8.74 -19.98 -0.20
N ALA A 337 8.85 -20.32 1.07
CA ALA A 337 8.46 -21.62 1.59
C ALA A 337 6.98 -21.98 1.35
N HIS A 338 6.16 -21.01 1.00
CA HIS A 338 4.71 -21.15 0.77
C HIS A 338 4.33 -21.06 -0.72
N GLY A 339 5.31 -20.97 -1.61
CA GLY A 339 5.10 -20.91 -3.06
C GLY A 339 4.83 -19.50 -3.60
N ASN A 340 4.89 -18.47 -2.79
CA ASN A 340 4.73 -17.09 -3.26
C ASN A 340 6.01 -16.61 -3.96
N ILE A 341 5.88 -15.97 -5.12
CA ILE A 341 7.02 -15.46 -5.89
C ILE A 341 7.74 -14.38 -5.09
N ASP A 342 8.99 -14.64 -4.74
CA ASP A 342 9.89 -13.70 -4.05
C ASP A 342 10.66 -12.85 -5.06
N TYR A 343 11.26 -13.51 -6.08
CA TYR A 343 11.91 -12.83 -7.18
C TYR A 343 11.95 -13.69 -8.44
N ALA A 344 12.27 -13.07 -9.57
CA ALA A 344 12.60 -13.78 -10.80
C ALA A 344 13.88 -13.21 -11.42
N VAL A 345 14.60 -14.04 -12.20
CA VAL A 345 15.70 -13.59 -13.06
C VAL A 345 15.20 -13.53 -14.48
N VAL A 346 15.05 -12.31 -14.98
CA VAL A 346 14.47 -11.98 -16.28
C VAL A 346 15.53 -11.30 -17.15
N CYS A 347 15.90 -11.93 -18.27
CA CYS A 347 16.98 -11.47 -19.14
C CYS A 347 18.26 -11.10 -18.35
N GLY A 348 18.62 -11.95 -17.37
CA GLY A 348 19.79 -11.74 -16.51
C GLY A 348 19.61 -10.69 -15.39
N VAL A 349 18.45 -10.06 -15.28
CA VAL A 349 18.15 -9.07 -14.23
C VAL A 349 17.27 -9.70 -13.16
N LYS A 350 17.64 -9.55 -11.89
CA LYS A 350 16.80 -9.94 -10.76
C LYS A 350 15.72 -8.88 -10.55
N VAL A 351 14.46 -9.28 -10.64
CA VAL A 351 13.29 -8.44 -10.38
C VAL A 351 12.51 -8.98 -9.18
N SER A 352 11.81 -8.12 -8.43
CA SER A 352 10.97 -8.55 -7.31
C SER A 352 9.80 -9.42 -7.78
N GLY A 353 9.24 -10.23 -6.87
CA GLY A 353 8.03 -11.02 -7.16
C GLY A 353 6.87 -10.15 -7.64
N GLY A 354 6.72 -8.95 -7.08
CA GLY A 354 5.71 -7.98 -7.53
C GLY A 354 5.98 -7.48 -8.95
N THR A 355 7.20 -7.05 -9.25
CA THR A 355 7.55 -6.63 -10.62
C THR A 355 7.27 -7.74 -11.62
N PHE A 356 7.59 -9.00 -11.28
CA PHE A 356 7.29 -10.13 -12.12
C PHE A 356 5.78 -10.35 -12.28
N TYR A 357 5.05 -10.45 -11.17
CA TYR A 357 3.62 -10.72 -11.18
C TYR A 357 2.82 -9.63 -11.89
N GLU A 358 3.04 -8.36 -11.55
CA GLU A 358 2.27 -7.22 -12.08
C GLU A 358 2.49 -7.00 -13.59
N ASN A 359 3.67 -7.36 -14.10
CA ASN A 359 4.01 -7.20 -15.52
C ASN A 359 3.88 -8.49 -16.33
N CYS A 360 3.63 -9.64 -15.71
CA CYS A 360 3.39 -10.91 -16.40
C CYS A 360 1.88 -11.04 -16.74
N TRP A 361 1.43 -10.29 -17.73
CA TRP A 361 0.03 -10.33 -18.18
C TRP A 361 -0.38 -11.77 -18.52
N GLY A 362 -1.46 -12.24 -17.89
CA GLY A 362 -1.93 -13.63 -18.00
C GLY A 362 -1.56 -14.51 -16.82
N LEU A 363 -0.68 -14.09 -15.92
CA LEU A 363 -0.46 -14.75 -14.63
C LEU A 363 -1.53 -14.26 -13.63
N TYR A 364 -2.32 -15.18 -13.09
CA TYR A 364 -3.49 -14.84 -12.29
C TYR A 364 -3.25 -14.73 -10.79
N GLY A 365 -2.30 -15.46 -10.27
CA GLY A 365 -1.94 -15.47 -8.84
C GLY A 365 -0.44 -15.43 -8.64
N ALA A 366 0.00 -14.72 -7.61
CA ALA A 366 1.41 -14.62 -7.25
C ALA A 366 1.96 -15.86 -6.53
N ASN A 367 1.13 -16.87 -6.24
CA ASN A 367 1.56 -18.17 -5.69
C ASN A 367 1.77 -19.15 -6.82
N LEU A 368 3.04 -19.50 -7.10
CA LEU A 368 3.45 -20.30 -8.26
C LEU A 368 3.77 -21.75 -7.86
N THR A 369 3.17 -22.70 -8.58
CA THR A 369 3.44 -24.14 -8.41
C THR A 369 4.46 -24.65 -9.41
N SER A 370 4.38 -24.21 -10.67
CA SER A 370 5.33 -24.59 -11.72
C SER A 370 5.30 -23.61 -12.88
N TRP A 371 6.37 -23.62 -13.67
CA TRP A 371 6.48 -22.88 -14.90
C TRP A 371 7.36 -23.60 -15.92
N LYS A 372 7.12 -23.37 -17.20
CA LYS A 372 7.93 -23.93 -18.30
C LYS A 372 7.80 -23.14 -19.57
N TYR A 373 8.85 -23.20 -20.40
CA TYR A 373 8.85 -22.80 -21.80
C TYR A 373 8.83 -24.04 -22.71
N ASN A 374 8.06 -24.03 -23.79
CA ASN A 374 7.91 -25.17 -24.71
C ASN A 374 8.34 -24.88 -26.14
N GLY A 375 9.11 -23.81 -26.38
CA GLY A 375 9.54 -23.37 -27.71
C GLY A 375 8.62 -22.33 -28.38
N SER A 376 7.36 -22.21 -27.91
CA SER A 376 6.38 -21.27 -28.48
C SER A 376 5.63 -20.46 -27.40
N ASN A 377 5.44 -21.07 -26.23
CA ASN A 377 4.65 -20.49 -25.16
C ASN A 377 5.34 -20.70 -23.80
N TRP A 378 5.08 -19.76 -22.92
CA TRP A 378 5.36 -19.86 -21.49
C TRP A 378 4.09 -20.34 -20.77
N THR A 379 4.21 -21.39 -19.97
CA THR A 379 3.10 -21.93 -19.16
C THR A 379 3.43 -21.76 -17.70
N PHE A 380 2.51 -21.20 -16.95
CA PHE A 380 2.57 -21.03 -15.50
C PHE A 380 1.40 -21.75 -14.85
N VAL A 381 1.64 -22.43 -13.75
CA VAL A 381 0.60 -23.01 -12.91
C VAL A 381 0.65 -22.28 -11.57
N SER A 382 -0.42 -21.59 -11.23
CA SER A 382 -0.50 -20.81 -9.99
C SER A 382 -1.74 -21.16 -9.18
N ASN A 383 -1.68 -20.87 -7.89
CA ASN A 383 -2.82 -20.90 -6.98
C ASN A 383 -3.24 -19.49 -6.64
N GLY A 384 -4.53 -19.31 -6.34
CA GLY A 384 -5.09 -18.03 -5.97
C GLY A 384 -5.39 -17.11 -7.16
N ASN A 385 -5.79 -15.88 -6.83
CA ASN A 385 -6.12 -14.83 -7.78
C ASN A 385 -5.85 -13.46 -7.15
N GLY A 386 -4.88 -12.74 -7.70
CA GLY A 386 -4.39 -11.47 -7.17
C GLY A 386 -2.97 -11.55 -6.62
N HIS A 387 -2.49 -10.47 -6.04
CA HIS A 387 -1.13 -10.34 -5.49
C HIS A 387 -0.90 -11.18 -4.21
N GLY A 388 -1.95 -11.62 -3.56
CA GLY A 388 -1.91 -12.48 -2.37
C GLY A 388 -1.59 -11.77 -1.05
N VAL A 389 -1.32 -10.46 -1.02
CA VAL A 389 -0.93 -9.71 0.20
C VAL A 389 -2.15 -9.25 0.98
N GLY A 390 -2.05 -9.29 2.32
CA GLY A 390 -3.10 -8.83 3.25
C GLY A 390 -4.26 -9.80 3.34
N MET A 391 -5.48 -9.29 3.55
CA MET A 391 -6.65 -10.15 3.74
C MET A 391 -7.04 -10.88 2.45
N SER A 392 -7.03 -12.22 2.47
CA SER A 392 -7.67 -13.02 1.43
C SER A 392 -9.19 -13.01 1.64
N GLN A 393 -9.93 -12.55 0.63
CA GLN A 393 -11.39 -12.44 0.71
C GLN A 393 -12.05 -13.82 0.80
N TYR A 394 -11.63 -14.79 -0.05
CA TYR A 394 -12.10 -16.17 0.06
C TYR A 394 -11.60 -16.88 1.31
N GLY A 395 -10.38 -16.58 1.78
CA GLY A 395 -9.86 -17.09 3.03
C GLY A 395 -10.67 -16.60 4.23
N ALA A 396 -11.01 -15.30 4.27
CA ALA A 396 -11.90 -14.72 5.26
C ALA A 396 -13.26 -15.42 5.28
N ALA A 397 -13.90 -15.59 4.13
CA ALA A 397 -15.16 -16.34 4.01
C ALA A 397 -14.99 -17.78 4.51
N GLY A 398 -13.86 -18.42 4.23
CA GLY A 398 -13.56 -19.77 4.67
C GLY A 398 -13.42 -19.88 6.19
N TYR A 399 -12.72 -18.96 6.86
CA TYR A 399 -12.61 -18.95 8.32
C TYR A 399 -13.97 -18.69 8.99
N ILE A 400 -14.81 -17.81 8.39
CA ILE A 400 -16.19 -17.60 8.89
C ILE A 400 -16.97 -18.92 8.80
N ALA A 401 -17.00 -19.56 7.63
CA ALA A 401 -17.81 -20.76 7.40
C ALA A 401 -17.34 -22.00 8.20
N LYS A 402 -16.03 -22.14 8.46
CA LYS A 402 -15.45 -23.34 9.04
C LYS A 402 -15.11 -23.22 10.52
N GLU A 403 -14.78 -22.03 10.98
CA GLU A 403 -14.34 -21.77 12.36
C GLU A 403 -15.22 -20.76 13.08
N SER A 404 -16.25 -20.21 12.43
CA SER A 404 -17.17 -19.21 12.99
C SER A 404 -16.45 -17.94 13.48
N TRP A 405 -15.37 -17.54 12.79
CA TRP A 405 -14.64 -16.34 13.15
C TRP A 405 -15.48 -15.10 12.84
N ASN A 406 -15.40 -14.13 13.74
CA ASN A 406 -15.93 -12.80 13.50
C ASN A 406 -14.93 -11.92 12.73
N TYR A 407 -15.39 -10.77 12.22
CA TYR A 407 -14.58 -9.87 11.43
C TYR A 407 -13.30 -9.36 12.14
N LYS A 408 -13.29 -9.19 13.46
CA LYS A 408 -12.09 -8.77 14.21
C LYS A 408 -11.02 -9.86 14.23
N GLN A 409 -11.41 -11.10 14.48
CA GLN A 409 -10.51 -12.24 14.42
C GLN A 409 -9.89 -12.39 13.03
N ILE A 410 -10.67 -12.19 11.97
CA ILE A 410 -10.19 -12.22 10.58
C ILE A 410 -9.16 -11.13 10.34
N LEU A 411 -9.48 -9.88 10.67
CA LEU A 411 -8.62 -8.75 10.40
C LEU A 411 -7.31 -8.81 11.20
N GLU A 412 -7.38 -9.18 12.49
CA GLU A 412 -6.21 -9.34 13.35
C GLU A 412 -5.34 -10.54 12.98
N HIS A 413 -5.92 -11.53 12.29
CA HIS A 413 -5.18 -12.65 11.71
C HIS A 413 -4.41 -12.22 10.46
N TYR A 414 -5.07 -11.58 9.50
CA TYR A 414 -4.46 -11.22 8.23
C TYR A 414 -3.48 -10.03 8.31
N TYR A 415 -3.68 -9.15 9.27
CA TYR A 415 -2.79 -8.01 9.52
C TYR A 415 -2.04 -8.23 10.83
N ALA A 416 -0.95 -9.01 10.76
CA ALA A 416 -0.21 -9.52 11.91
C ALA A 416 0.18 -8.42 12.91
N GLY A 417 -0.27 -8.57 14.16
CA GLY A 417 0.01 -7.64 15.24
C GLY A 417 -0.79 -6.32 15.19
N ALA A 418 -1.60 -6.08 14.16
CA ALA A 418 -2.54 -4.96 14.13
C ALA A 418 -3.78 -5.26 14.98
N LYS A 419 -4.55 -4.22 15.31
CA LYS A 419 -5.77 -4.28 16.10
C LYS A 419 -6.90 -3.52 15.43
N VAL A 420 -8.13 -4.02 15.58
CA VAL A 420 -9.35 -3.32 15.20
C VAL A 420 -9.82 -2.47 16.39
N VAL A 421 -9.87 -1.15 16.18
CA VAL A 421 -10.21 -0.13 17.17
C VAL A 421 -11.40 0.69 16.73
#